data_5b3498ffe1d23bbeafdc8319432aae0a
#
_entry.id   5b3498ffe1d23bbeafdc8319432aae0a
#
_cell.length_a   1.000
_cell.length_b   1.000
_cell.length_c   1.000
_cell.angle_alpha   90.00
_cell.angle_beta   90.00
_cell.angle_gamma   90.00
#
_symmetry.space_group_name_H-M   'P 1'
#
loop_
_entity.id
_entity.type
_entity.pdbx_description
1 polymer ?
#
loop_
_entity_poly.entity_id
_entity_poly.type
_entity_poly.pdbx_seq_one_letter_code
_entity_poly.pdbx_strand_id
1 'polypeptide(L)'
;MIGIIALLISILLPALGQARRAARMVRCQASMSQLGTAFYSYASDAKGWLAAFSWQPGDQHSQWPELNQSTNSTDAHCDQAADIVRRMTSRNQPRFDGRIMDRNFTHMVLADGGYIGSGKLPVEGVVCPEDRYPAIWAKTQPEDIEALVSSQQAPLDGSAEYRQMLPNWSSYQLVPAVWSSDQPDQTISQSQTDYRLYSHYGTTRFVNRRIDDFAFPSQKVVYFDLFDRHVSRRTSFYAYLTSAQPLVFADGSVRVKKTRDSNRGWDPLNPSSMSAATVYFYRVMQFDDPAPKSGTAFGDVVDGRYRWTRWGVRGVDFGGAEPVRRP
;
A
#
# COMPACT_ATOMS: atom_id res chain seq x y z
N MET A 1 -44.82 -22.87 -16.66
CA MET A 1 -43.61 -23.26 -15.88
C MET A 1 -42.39 -22.38 -16.17
N ILE A 2 -41.99 -22.13 -17.43
CA ILE A 2 -40.86 -21.29 -17.81
C ILE A 2 -40.93 -19.86 -17.23
N GLY A 3 -42.14 -19.23 -17.26
CA GLY A 3 -42.32 -17.87 -16.75
C GLY A 3 -42.06 -17.70 -15.23
N ILE A 4 -42.38 -18.72 -14.44
CA ILE A 4 -42.12 -18.66 -12.99
C ILE A 4 -40.61 -18.76 -12.71
N ILE A 5 -39.92 -19.62 -13.45
CA ILE A 5 -38.45 -19.78 -13.35
C ILE A 5 -37.75 -18.48 -13.76
N ALA A 6 -38.18 -17.87 -14.87
CA ALA A 6 -37.61 -16.59 -15.34
C ALA A 6 -37.84 -15.48 -14.33
N LEU A 7 -39.02 -15.40 -13.68
CA LEU A 7 -39.30 -14.44 -12.64
C LEU A 7 -38.41 -14.65 -11.40
N LEU A 8 -38.24 -15.89 -10.93
CA LEU A 8 -37.37 -16.21 -9.80
C LEU A 8 -35.90 -15.85 -10.09
N ILE A 9 -35.40 -16.19 -11.27
CA ILE A 9 -34.02 -15.87 -11.69
C ILE A 9 -33.81 -14.34 -11.73
N SER A 10 -34.78 -13.57 -12.23
CA SER A 10 -34.67 -12.12 -12.35
C SER A 10 -34.51 -11.41 -10.99
N ILE A 11 -35.08 -11.97 -9.93
CA ILE A 11 -34.98 -11.47 -8.56
C ILE A 11 -33.67 -11.98 -7.89
N LEU A 12 -33.30 -13.24 -8.16
CA LEU A 12 -32.13 -13.85 -7.52
C LEU A 12 -30.80 -13.33 -8.04
N LEU A 13 -30.66 -13.03 -9.35
CA LEU A 13 -29.38 -12.56 -9.92
C LEU A 13 -28.87 -11.27 -9.31
N PRO A 14 -29.69 -10.20 -9.12
CA PRO A 14 -29.22 -8.99 -8.45
C PRO A 14 -28.85 -9.22 -6.98
N ALA A 15 -29.62 -10.03 -6.25
CA ALA A 15 -29.37 -10.35 -4.85
C ALA A 15 -28.06 -11.14 -4.68
N LEU A 16 -27.81 -12.13 -5.55
CA LEU A 16 -26.57 -12.90 -5.54
C LEU A 16 -25.35 -12.01 -5.85
N GLY A 17 -25.48 -11.06 -6.75
CA GLY A 17 -24.42 -10.09 -7.05
C GLY A 17 -24.06 -9.22 -5.85
N GLN A 18 -25.05 -8.76 -5.09
CA GLN A 18 -24.83 -7.99 -3.86
C GLN A 18 -24.20 -8.86 -2.75
N ALA A 19 -24.70 -10.09 -2.56
CA ALA A 19 -24.17 -11.01 -1.57
C ALA A 19 -22.69 -11.34 -1.83
N ARG A 20 -22.30 -11.57 -3.10
CA ARG A 20 -20.90 -11.81 -3.48
C ARG A 20 -19.99 -10.61 -3.17
N ARG A 21 -20.43 -9.37 -3.44
CA ARG A 21 -19.66 -8.17 -3.10
C ARG A 21 -19.48 -8.04 -1.58
N ALA A 22 -20.56 -8.23 -0.83
CA ALA A 22 -20.50 -8.19 0.63
C ALA A 22 -19.52 -9.23 1.19
N ALA A 23 -19.57 -10.48 0.69
CA ALA A 23 -18.65 -11.54 1.09
C ALA A 23 -17.17 -11.19 0.79
N ARG A 24 -16.89 -10.61 -0.38
CA ARG A 24 -15.52 -10.17 -0.72
C ARG A 24 -15.06 -9.01 0.14
N MET A 25 -15.95 -8.07 0.47
CA MET A 25 -15.66 -6.98 1.41
C MET A 25 -15.27 -7.52 2.79
N VAL A 26 -16.04 -8.46 3.33
CA VAL A 26 -15.74 -9.11 4.62
C VAL A 26 -14.40 -9.81 4.56
N ARG A 27 -14.08 -10.49 3.47
CA ARG A 27 -12.78 -11.13 3.28
C ARG A 27 -11.63 -10.11 3.29
N CYS A 28 -11.76 -8.97 2.61
CA CYS A 28 -10.76 -7.90 2.65
C CYS A 28 -10.61 -7.30 4.05
N GLN A 29 -11.72 -7.09 4.77
CA GLN A 29 -11.66 -6.64 6.16
C GLN A 29 -10.93 -7.64 7.06
N ALA A 30 -11.19 -8.94 6.90
CA ALA A 30 -10.49 -9.99 7.65
C ALA A 30 -8.99 -10.01 7.33
N SER A 31 -8.60 -9.89 6.05
CA SER A 31 -7.21 -9.80 5.62
C SER A 31 -6.51 -8.57 6.21
N MET A 32 -7.15 -7.41 6.18
CA MET A 32 -6.62 -6.18 6.78
C MET A 32 -6.53 -6.29 8.31
N SER A 33 -7.48 -6.97 8.96
CA SER A 33 -7.43 -7.22 10.40
C SER A 33 -6.26 -8.13 10.77
N GLN A 34 -6.02 -9.18 10.00
CA GLN A 34 -4.85 -10.05 10.19
C GLN A 34 -3.54 -9.27 10.01
N LEU A 35 -3.44 -8.43 8.97
CA LEU A 35 -2.29 -7.59 8.72
C LEU A 35 -2.06 -6.59 9.87
N GLY A 36 -3.13 -5.94 10.36
CA GLY A 36 -3.07 -5.06 11.52
C GLY A 36 -2.62 -5.79 12.79
N THR A 37 -3.18 -6.97 13.05
CA THR A 37 -2.78 -7.81 14.20
C THR A 37 -1.31 -8.20 14.12
N ALA A 38 -0.83 -8.65 12.95
CA ALA A 38 0.56 -8.99 12.72
C ALA A 38 1.49 -7.79 12.96
N PHE A 39 1.10 -6.61 12.47
CA PHE A 39 1.84 -5.37 12.64
C PHE A 39 2.03 -4.98 14.12
N TYR A 40 0.98 -5.15 14.92
CA TYR A 40 1.04 -4.88 16.37
C TYR A 40 1.77 -5.96 17.15
N SER A 41 1.60 -7.22 16.79
CA SER A 41 2.35 -8.32 17.40
C SER A 41 3.85 -8.14 17.20
N TYR A 42 4.26 -7.79 15.97
CA TYR A 42 5.64 -7.42 15.67
C TYR A 42 6.13 -6.27 16.57
N ALA A 43 5.35 -5.18 16.63
CA ALA A 43 5.73 -4.02 17.44
C ALA A 43 5.88 -4.36 18.93
N SER A 44 5.01 -5.22 19.46
CA SER A 44 5.11 -5.70 20.84
C SER A 44 6.44 -6.42 21.12
N ASP A 45 6.84 -7.32 20.23
CA ASP A 45 8.07 -8.11 20.37
C ASP A 45 9.32 -7.27 20.04
N ALA A 46 9.20 -6.32 19.12
CA ALA A 46 10.26 -5.41 18.68
C ALA A 46 10.42 -4.17 19.57
N LYS A 47 10.04 -4.23 20.86
CA LYS A 47 10.17 -3.10 21.83
C LYS A 47 9.47 -1.82 21.34
N GLY A 48 8.35 -1.95 20.67
CA GLY A 48 7.54 -0.85 20.12
C GLY A 48 7.91 -0.40 18.71
N TRP A 49 8.95 -0.92 18.08
CA TRP A 49 9.32 -0.58 16.72
C TRP A 49 8.31 -1.17 15.72
N LEU A 50 7.89 -0.36 14.76
CA LEU A 50 6.95 -0.77 13.73
C LEU A 50 7.66 -1.59 12.63
N ALA A 51 6.95 -2.53 12.03
CA ALA A 51 7.47 -3.29 10.90
C ALA A 51 7.67 -2.37 9.69
N ALA A 52 8.92 -2.27 9.24
CA ALA A 52 9.36 -1.55 8.05
C ALA A 52 10.68 -2.16 7.58
N PHE A 53 11.07 -1.89 6.35
CA PHE A 53 12.44 -2.19 5.93
C PHE A 53 13.40 -1.27 6.67
N SER A 54 14.52 -1.80 7.13
CA SER A 54 15.39 -1.11 8.10
C SER A 54 16.88 -1.11 7.74
N TRP A 55 17.30 -1.86 6.73
CA TRP A 55 18.70 -1.91 6.34
C TRP A 55 19.18 -0.55 5.85
N GLN A 56 20.43 -0.24 6.16
CA GLN A 56 21.07 1.01 5.79
C GLN A 56 22.32 0.74 4.94
N PRO A 57 22.80 1.74 4.19
CA PRO A 57 24.07 1.61 3.47
C PRO A 57 25.22 1.24 4.40
N GLY A 58 25.97 0.22 4.02
CA GLY A 58 27.11 -0.28 4.81
C GLY A 58 26.77 -1.41 5.78
N ASP A 59 25.48 -1.73 5.97
CA ASP A 59 25.08 -2.90 6.76
C ASP A 59 25.57 -4.20 6.11
N GLN A 60 25.93 -5.17 6.97
CA GLN A 60 26.44 -6.49 6.56
C GLN A 60 25.53 -7.58 7.15
N HIS A 61 24.24 -7.55 6.78
CA HIS A 61 23.23 -8.45 7.33
C HIS A 61 23.03 -9.71 6.49
N SER A 62 23.29 -9.63 5.18
CA SER A 62 23.05 -10.73 4.26
C SER A 62 24.22 -11.70 4.23
N GLN A 63 23.91 -13.00 4.10
CA GLN A 63 24.90 -14.02 3.75
C GLN A 63 25.37 -13.95 2.28
N TRP A 64 24.65 -13.17 1.45
CA TRP A 64 25.00 -12.92 0.04
C TRP A 64 25.75 -11.60 -0.08
N PRO A 65 27.05 -11.60 -0.40
CA PRO A 65 27.89 -10.39 -0.37
C PRO A 65 27.38 -9.26 -1.27
N GLU A 66 26.75 -9.58 -2.39
CA GLU A 66 26.19 -8.58 -3.30
C GLU A 66 25.01 -7.81 -2.71
N LEU A 67 24.28 -8.38 -1.77
CA LEU A 67 23.18 -7.68 -1.06
C LEU A 67 23.65 -6.78 0.09
N ASN A 68 24.95 -6.72 0.35
CA ASN A 68 25.56 -5.84 1.34
C ASN A 68 26.26 -4.63 0.68
N GLN A 69 25.98 -4.34 -0.59
CA GLN A 69 26.69 -3.33 -1.39
C GLN A 69 25.83 -2.10 -1.70
N SER A 70 24.72 -1.91 -1.00
CA SER A 70 23.86 -0.75 -1.20
C SER A 70 24.58 0.56 -0.81
N THR A 71 24.38 1.60 -1.62
CA THR A 71 24.99 2.93 -1.44
C THR A 71 24.02 3.96 -0.92
N ASN A 72 22.73 3.63 -0.90
CA ASN A 72 21.66 4.48 -0.37
C ASN A 72 20.59 3.63 0.31
N SER A 73 19.73 4.26 1.13
CA SER A 73 18.73 3.54 1.92
C SER A 73 17.65 2.87 1.07
N THR A 74 17.32 3.41 -0.10
CA THR A 74 16.34 2.77 -1.01
C THR A 74 16.85 1.42 -1.51
N ASP A 75 18.10 1.39 -1.94
CA ASP A 75 18.74 0.15 -2.41
C ASP A 75 18.96 -0.84 -1.26
N ALA A 76 19.28 -0.34 -0.04
CA ALA A 76 19.39 -1.19 1.14
C ALA A 76 18.06 -1.89 1.48
N HIS A 77 16.93 -1.20 1.34
CA HIS A 77 15.60 -1.82 1.49
C HIS A 77 15.30 -2.83 0.38
N CYS A 78 15.75 -2.58 -0.85
CA CYS A 78 15.64 -3.56 -1.95
C CYS A 78 16.49 -4.81 -1.68
N ASP A 79 17.71 -4.63 -1.19
CA ASP A 79 18.61 -5.73 -0.82
C ASP A 79 18.03 -6.54 0.34
N GLN A 80 17.45 -5.89 1.37
CA GLN A 80 16.72 -6.58 2.45
C GLN A 80 15.54 -7.40 1.91
N ALA A 81 14.75 -6.85 0.99
CA ALA A 81 13.62 -7.57 0.40
C ALA A 81 14.08 -8.79 -0.41
N ALA A 82 15.18 -8.68 -1.17
CA ALA A 82 15.75 -9.79 -1.89
C ALA A 82 16.29 -10.87 -0.94
N ASP A 83 16.94 -10.47 0.15
CA ASP A 83 17.44 -11.37 1.21
C ASP A 83 16.28 -12.16 1.84
N ILE A 84 15.19 -11.50 2.21
CA ILE A 84 13.99 -12.14 2.75
C ILE A 84 13.45 -13.20 1.78
N VAL A 85 13.31 -12.88 0.49
CA VAL A 85 12.84 -13.84 -0.52
C VAL A 85 13.77 -15.03 -0.61
N ARG A 86 15.09 -14.82 -0.68
CA ARG A 86 16.09 -15.91 -0.77
C ARG A 86 16.02 -16.83 0.44
N ARG A 87 15.94 -16.27 1.66
CA ARG A 87 15.87 -17.07 2.90
C ARG A 87 14.57 -17.87 3.00
N MET A 88 13.45 -17.24 2.66
CA MET A 88 12.13 -17.85 2.86
C MET A 88 11.73 -18.83 1.74
N THR A 89 12.26 -18.67 0.53
CA THR A 89 11.83 -19.48 -0.63
C THR A 89 12.95 -20.34 -1.22
N SER A 90 14.18 -20.17 -0.78
CA SER A 90 15.41 -20.77 -1.38
C SER A 90 15.59 -20.42 -2.85
N ARG A 91 14.86 -19.40 -3.35
CA ARG A 91 14.93 -18.92 -4.73
C ARG A 91 15.98 -17.83 -4.83
N ASN A 92 16.79 -17.84 -5.89
CA ASN A 92 17.77 -16.81 -6.13
C ASN A 92 17.10 -15.54 -6.70
N GLN A 93 16.48 -14.72 -5.82
CA GLN A 93 15.97 -13.42 -6.19
C GLN A 93 17.12 -12.52 -6.62
N PRO A 94 17.15 -11.99 -7.86
CA PRO A 94 18.19 -11.07 -8.28
C PRO A 94 18.20 -9.79 -7.45
N ARG A 95 19.38 -9.20 -7.27
CA ARG A 95 19.49 -7.85 -6.73
C ARG A 95 18.83 -6.86 -7.68
N PHE A 96 18.10 -5.93 -7.13
CA PHE A 96 17.51 -4.78 -7.84
C PHE A 96 17.62 -3.53 -6.97
N ASP A 97 17.37 -2.36 -7.53
CA ASP A 97 17.55 -1.09 -6.86
C ASP A 97 16.46 -0.07 -7.23
N GLY A 98 16.50 1.08 -6.58
CA GLY A 98 15.68 2.23 -6.90
C GLY A 98 14.18 2.09 -6.59
N ARG A 99 13.77 1.16 -5.71
CA ARG A 99 12.36 0.94 -5.36
C ARG A 99 12.07 1.14 -3.88
N ILE A 100 10.95 1.78 -3.59
CA ILE A 100 10.47 1.96 -2.21
C ILE A 100 9.65 0.73 -1.82
N MET A 101 10.29 -0.18 -1.09
CA MET A 101 9.71 -1.47 -0.70
C MET A 101 8.61 -1.33 0.35
N ASP A 102 8.70 -0.35 1.23
CA ASP A 102 7.76 -0.13 2.33
C ASP A 102 6.32 0.11 1.88
N ARG A 103 6.12 0.51 0.65
CA ARG A 103 4.79 0.78 0.11
C ARG A 103 3.90 -0.48 0.07
N ASN A 104 4.34 -1.52 -0.63
CA ASN A 104 3.52 -2.70 -0.96
C ASN A 104 4.13 -4.02 -0.48
N PHE A 105 5.29 -4.00 0.17
CA PHE A 105 6.04 -5.21 0.53
C PHE A 105 6.34 -5.33 2.03
N THR A 106 5.92 -4.38 2.88
CA THR A 106 6.19 -4.41 4.33
C THR A 106 5.70 -5.69 5.01
N HIS A 107 4.65 -6.33 4.49
CA HIS A 107 4.17 -7.62 4.98
C HIS A 107 5.23 -8.73 4.87
N MET A 108 6.25 -8.58 4.02
CA MET A 108 7.37 -9.53 3.93
C MET A 108 8.23 -9.52 5.20
N VAL A 109 8.43 -8.34 5.81
CA VAL A 109 9.10 -8.19 7.10
C VAL A 109 8.31 -8.92 8.20
N LEU A 110 6.98 -8.80 8.15
CA LEU A 110 6.09 -9.53 9.08
C LEU A 110 6.12 -11.05 8.85
N ALA A 111 6.21 -11.47 7.59
CA ALA A 111 6.29 -12.89 7.23
C ALA A 111 7.63 -13.50 7.66
N ASP A 112 8.73 -12.78 7.45
CA ASP A 112 10.07 -13.18 7.87
C ASP A 112 10.16 -13.35 9.40
N GLY A 113 9.51 -12.46 10.15
CA GLY A 113 9.37 -12.59 11.60
C GLY A 113 8.35 -13.64 12.08
N GLY A 114 7.64 -14.30 11.16
CA GLY A 114 6.64 -15.33 11.52
C GLY A 114 5.28 -14.78 11.98
N TYR A 115 5.00 -13.49 11.83
CA TYR A 115 3.76 -12.87 12.32
C TYR A 115 2.57 -13.04 11.34
N ILE A 116 2.83 -13.33 10.07
CA ILE A 116 1.81 -13.53 9.04
C ILE A 116 2.24 -14.60 8.04
N GLY A 117 1.29 -15.24 7.36
CA GLY A 117 1.57 -16.16 6.24
C GLY A 117 2.27 -17.47 6.64
N SER A 118 2.28 -17.82 7.92
CA SER A 118 2.97 -19.03 8.43
C SER A 118 4.44 -19.13 7.99
N GLY A 119 5.12 -17.98 7.85
CA GLY A 119 6.51 -17.90 7.43
C GLY A 119 6.76 -18.31 5.98
N LYS A 120 5.79 -18.08 5.08
CA LYS A 120 5.91 -18.43 3.65
C LYS A 120 5.66 -17.22 2.77
N LEU A 121 6.29 -17.21 1.59
CA LEU A 121 6.07 -16.24 0.52
C LEU A 121 5.60 -16.96 -0.76
N PRO A 122 4.72 -16.34 -1.57
CA PRO A 122 3.97 -15.11 -1.25
C PRO A 122 2.99 -15.31 -0.09
N VAL A 123 2.71 -14.22 0.64
CA VAL A 123 1.77 -14.26 1.78
C VAL A 123 0.34 -14.33 1.28
N GLU A 124 -0.40 -15.35 1.68
CA GLU A 124 -1.84 -15.41 1.42
C GLU A 124 -2.59 -14.34 2.24
N GLY A 125 -3.63 -13.77 1.62
CA GLY A 125 -4.52 -12.82 2.30
C GLY A 125 -4.07 -11.36 2.26
N VAL A 126 -2.90 -11.02 1.71
CA VAL A 126 -2.48 -9.62 1.51
C VAL A 126 -2.91 -9.05 0.15
N VAL A 127 -3.57 -9.85 -0.66
CA VAL A 127 -4.11 -9.42 -1.96
C VAL A 127 -5.64 -9.38 -1.87
N CYS A 128 -6.22 -8.23 -2.22
CA CYS A 128 -7.66 -8.08 -2.33
C CYS A 128 -8.22 -9.00 -3.43
N PRO A 129 -9.29 -9.78 -3.18
CA PRO A 129 -9.87 -10.68 -4.20
C PRO A 129 -10.38 -9.96 -5.45
N GLU A 130 -10.63 -8.65 -5.36
CA GLU A 130 -11.03 -7.80 -6.49
C GLU A 130 -9.85 -7.09 -7.15
N ASP A 131 -8.63 -7.25 -6.64
CA ASP A 131 -7.42 -6.70 -7.24
C ASP A 131 -6.87 -7.68 -8.28
N ARG A 132 -7.33 -7.49 -9.51
CA ARG A 132 -7.15 -8.44 -10.61
C ARG A 132 -5.68 -8.78 -10.85
N TYR A 133 -4.81 -7.77 -10.96
CA TYR A 133 -3.42 -8.00 -11.36
C TYR A 133 -2.59 -8.62 -10.25
N PRO A 134 -2.54 -8.09 -9.04
CA PRO A 134 -1.88 -8.75 -7.92
C PRO A 134 -2.40 -10.17 -7.66
N ALA A 135 -3.70 -10.43 -7.84
CA ALA A 135 -4.26 -11.76 -7.69
C ALA A 135 -3.75 -12.76 -8.75
N ILE A 136 -3.41 -12.28 -9.96
CA ILE A 136 -2.76 -13.09 -11.00
C ILE A 136 -1.29 -13.27 -10.66
N TRP A 137 -0.58 -12.18 -10.31
CA TRP A 137 0.85 -12.22 -9.99
C TRP A 137 1.17 -13.16 -8.83
N ALA A 138 0.35 -13.13 -7.76
CA ALA A 138 0.53 -14.00 -6.60
C ALA A 138 0.45 -15.52 -6.92
N LYS A 139 -0.11 -15.88 -8.09
CA LYS A 139 -0.23 -17.26 -8.59
C LYS A 139 0.77 -17.58 -9.70
N THR A 140 1.53 -16.60 -10.15
CA THR A 140 2.47 -16.74 -11.27
C THR A 140 3.85 -17.07 -10.70
N GLN A 141 4.53 -18.02 -11.31
CA GLN A 141 5.93 -18.26 -10.95
C GLN A 141 6.77 -17.05 -11.36
N PRO A 142 7.72 -16.64 -10.55
CA PRO A 142 8.53 -15.44 -10.82
C PRO A 142 9.27 -15.47 -12.16
N GLU A 143 9.63 -16.65 -12.62
CA GLU A 143 10.29 -16.87 -13.91
C GLU A 143 9.35 -16.52 -15.08
N ASP A 144 8.04 -16.70 -14.90
CA ASP A 144 7.03 -16.46 -15.93
C ASP A 144 6.47 -15.02 -15.89
N ILE A 145 6.85 -14.24 -14.87
CA ILE A 145 6.28 -12.91 -14.64
C ILE A 145 6.57 -11.95 -15.80
N GLU A 146 7.75 -12.02 -16.40
CA GLU A 146 8.14 -11.16 -17.51
C GLU A 146 7.31 -11.43 -18.77
N ALA A 147 7.07 -12.70 -19.07
CA ALA A 147 6.19 -13.10 -20.18
C ALA A 147 4.75 -12.68 -19.93
N LEU A 148 4.27 -12.82 -18.70
CA LEU A 148 2.93 -12.39 -18.30
C LEU A 148 2.76 -10.87 -18.48
N VAL A 149 3.70 -10.08 -17.97
CA VAL A 149 3.66 -8.61 -18.07
C VAL A 149 3.67 -8.15 -19.52
N SER A 150 4.52 -8.77 -20.34
CA SER A 150 4.59 -8.48 -21.78
C SER A 150 3.28 -8.81 -22.49
N SER A 151 2.63 -9.93 -22.15
CA SER A 151 1.34 -10.33 -22.72
C SER A 151 0.19 -9.40 -22.35
N GLN A 152 0.28 -8.71 -21.22
CA GLN A 152 -0.74 -7.78 -20.77
C GLN A 152 -0.65 -6.39 -21.43
N GLN A 153 0.31 -6.20 -22.32
CA GLN A 153 0.56 -4.95 -23.07
C GLN A 153 0.71 -3.71 -22.17
N ALA A 154 1.16 -3.89 -20.97
CA ALA A 154 1.21 -2.83 -20.01
C ALA A 154 2.61 -2.68 -19.45
N PRO A 155 3.26 -1.53 -19.64
CA PRO A 155 4.56 -1.27 -19.05
C PRO A 155 4.41 -1.23 -17.52
N LEU A 156 4.92 -2.26 -16.85
CA LEU A 156 5.19 -2.16 -15.42
C LEU A 156 6.49 -1.41 -15.23
N ASP A 157 6.43 -0.40 -14.39
CA ASP A 157 7.62 0.29 -13.93
C ASP A 157 8.55 -0.67 -13.21
N GLY A 158 9.82 -0.57 -13.52
CA GLY A 158 10.85 -1.35 -12.87
C GLY A 158 11.68 -2.20 -13.81
N SER A 159 12.82 -2.65 -13.29
CA SER A 159 13.68 -3.61 -13.97
C SER A 159 13.04 -5.01 -14.02
N ALA A 160 13.55 -5.88 -14.86
CA ALA A 160 13.13 -7.28 -14.93
C ALA A 160 13.31 -7.97 -13.56
N GLU A 161 14.39 -7.66 -12.86
CA GLU A 161 14.71 -8.18 -11.53
C GLU A 161 13.66 -7.75 -10.48
N TYR A 162 13.22 -6.48 -10.52
CA TYR A 162 12.14 -6.00 -9.67
C TYR A 162 10.82 -6.70 -9.98
N ARG A 163 10.51 -6.93 -11.27
CA ARG A 163 9.25 -7.59 -11.64
C ARG A 163 9.13 -9.01 -11.08
N GLN A 164 10.23 -9.68 -10.80
CA GLN A 164 10.24 -10.97 -10.09
C GLN A 164 9.76 -10.88 -8.62
N MET A 165 9.63 -9.68 -8.06
CA MET A 165 9.02 -9.45 -6.75
C MET A 165 7.48 -9.37 -6.80
N LEU A 166 6.87 -9.19 -7.96
CA LEU A 166 5.43 -8.98 -8.12
C LEU A 166 4.54 -10.08 -7.52
N PRO A 167 4.94 -11.38 -7.51
CA PRO A 167 4.18 -12.40 -6.79
C PRO A 167 3.99 -12.08 -5.30
N ASN A 168 4.90 -11.30 -4.70
CA ASN A 168 4.82 -10.86 -3.31
C ASN A 168 4.13 -9.50 -3.13
N TRP A 169 3.45 -8.97 -4.14
CA TRP A 169 2.77 -7.68 -4.06
C TRP A 169 1.56 -7.73 -3.14
N SER A 170 1.38 -6.70 -2.30
CA SER A 170 0.18 -6.50 -1.50
C SER A 170 -0.73 -5.43 -2.13
N SER A 171 -2.05 -5.68 -2.15
CA SER A 171 -3.05 -4.65 -2.47
C SER A 171 -3.13 -3.58 -1.38
N TYR A 172 -2.74 -3.91 -0.16
CA TYR A 172 -2.79 -3.02 0.99
C TYR A 172 -1.46 -2.32 1.17
N GLN A 173 -1.50 -0.99 1.18
CA GLN A 173 -0.33 -0.15 1.27
C GLN A 173 -0.16 0.41 2.67
N LEU A 174 1.08 0.43 3.14
CA LEU A 174 1.46 1.17 4.33
C LEU A 174 1.54 2.66 3.98
N VAL A 175 0.95 3.54 4.80
CA VAL A 175 1.00 4.99 4.55
C VAL A 175 2.42 5.52 4.70
N PRO A 176 2.85 6.50 3.88
CA PRO A 176 4.20 7.06 3.94
C PRO A 176 4.63 7.58 5.32
N ALA A 177 3.68 8.07 6.11
CA ALA A 177 3.95 8.57 7.46
C ALA A 177 4.64 7.54 8.39
N VAL A 178 4.45 6.23 8.13
CA VAL A 178 5.01 5.17 8.98
C VAL A 178 6.49 4.92 8.70
N TRP A 179 6.96 5.16 7.48
CA TRP A 179 8.33 4.83 7.07
C TRP A 179 9.13 6.01 6.49
N SER A 180 8.54 7.21 6.41
CA SER A 180 9.26 8.43 6.01
C SER A 180 9.23 9.49 7.10
N SER A 181 10.15 10.46 7.02
CA SER A 181 10.22 11.57 7.97
C SER A 181 8.95 12.43 7.93
N ASP A 182 8.57 13.01 9.09
CA ASP A 182 7.52 14.03 9.17
C ASP A 182 8.03 15.44 8.78
N GLN A 183 9.33 15.59 8.56
CA GLN A 183 9.90 16.88 8.16
C GLN A 183 9.61 17.13 6.68
N PRO A 184 9.13 18.33 6.31
CA PRO A 184 8.73 18.62 4.94
C PRO A 184 9.83 18.43 3.89
N ASP A 185 11.07 18.74 4.27
CA ASP A 185 12.26 18.67 3.41
C ASP A 185 12.91 17.28 3.37
N GLN A 186 12.43 16.33 4.17
CA GLN A 186 12.98 14.97 4.30
C GLN A 186 11.94 13.89 4.04
N THR A 187 10.72 14.27 3.69
CA THR A 187 9.63 13.31 3.44
C THR A 187 9.65 12.81 2.01
N ILE A 188 9.00 11.68 1.79
CA ILE A 188 8.72 11.18 0.45
C ILE A 188 7.65 12.07 -0.20
N SER A 189 7.83 12.39 -1.47
CA SER A 189 6.85 13.09 -2.29
C SER A 189 6.27 12.16 -3.37
N GLN A 190 5.35 12.68 -4.16
CA GLN A 190 4.79 11.99 -5.32
C GLN A 190 5.27 12.63 -6.62
N SER A 191 5.55 11.80 -7.64
CA SER A 191 5.81 12.32 -8.97
C SER A 191 4.55 12.92 -9.59
N GLN A 192 4.69 14.06 -10.28
CA GLN A 192 3.60 14.68 -11.02
C GLN A 192 3.06 13.83 -12.17
N THR A 193 3.90 12.95 -12.71
CA THR A 193 3.58 12.16 -13.89
C THR A 193 2.94 10.82 -13.56
N ASP A 194 3.12 10.33 -12.33
CA ASP A 194 2.55 9.04 -11.92
C ASP A 194 2.29 9.02 -10.41
N TYR A 195 1.02 8.96 -10.04
CA TYR A 195 0.58 8.87 -8.64
C TYR A 195 1.09 7.62 -7.90
N ARG A 196 1.60 6.63 -8.60
CA ARG A 196 2.22 5.43 -8.04
C ARG A 196 3.69 5.61 -7.74
N LEU A 197 4.35 6.56 -8.42
CA LEU A 197 5.76 6.82 -8.19
C LEU A 197 5.94 7.74 -6.99
N TYR A 198 6.78 7.29 -6.07
CA TYR A 198 7.32 8.14 -5.04
C TYR A 198 8.60 8.79 -5.53
N SER A 199 8.79 10.04 -5.16
CA SER A 199 10.02 10.78 -5.42
C SER A 199 10.70 11.12 -4.11
N HIS A 200 12.01 11.10 -4.13
CA HIS A 200 12.81 11.67 -3.05
C HIS A 200 12.82 13.18 -3.19
N TYR A 201 12.57 13.87 -2.09
CA TYR A 201 12.65 15.33 -2.03
C TYR A 201 13.85 15.71 -1.16
N GLY A 202 14.81 16.42 -1.75
CA GLY A 202 16.00 16.86 -1.03
C GLY A 202 16.75 15.72 -0.33
N THR A 203 16.83 15.78 0.97
CA THR A 203 17.49 14.80 1.84
C THR A 203 16.50 13.79 2.42
N THR A 204 15.60 13.25 1.60
CA THR A 204 14.61 12.26 2.06
C THR A 204 15.25 11.19 2.93
N ARG A 205 14.64 10.96 4.09
CA ARG A 205 15.07 9.93 5.04
C ARG A 205 13.97 8.92 5.28
N PHE A 206 14.31 7.66 5.17
CA PHE A 206 13.53 6.59 5.78
C PHE A 206 13.74 6.62 7.27
N VAL A 207 12.69 6.36 8.02
CA VAL A 207 12.72 6.40 9.49
C VAL A 207 12.05 5.15 10.03
N ASN A 208 12.59 4.64 11.13
CA ASN A 208 11.93 3.64 11.92
C ASN A 208 11.03 4.34 12.92
N ARG A 209 9.76 3.95 12.97
CA ARG A 209 8.75 4.51 13.87
C ARG A 209 8.45 3.55 15.00
N ARG A 210 8.03 4.11 16.12
CA ARG A 210 7.50 3.35 17.24
C ARG A 210 5.99 3.53 17.34
N ILE A 211 5.35 2.57 17.97
CA ILE A 211 3.91 2.63 18.24
C ILE A 211 3.53 3.85 19.08
N ASP A 212 4.42 4.28 19.97
CA ASP A 212 4.23 5.46 20.84
C ASP A 212 4.36 6.79 20.09
N ASP A 213 4.82 6.78 18.84
CA ASP A 213 4.92 7.99 18.01
C ASP A 213 3.54 8.48 17.53
N PHE A 214 2.52 7.62 17.55
CA PHE A 214 1.17 7.99 17.15
C PHE A 214 0.48 8.83 18.22
N ALA A 215 0.24 10.13 17.94
CA ALA A 215 -0.46 11.00 18.87
C ALA A 215 -1.96 10.68 18.98
N PHE A 216 -2.57 10.18 17.90
CA PHE A 216 -4.00 9.90 17.80
C PHE A 216 -4.26 8.53 17.15
N PRO A 217 -3.95 7.40 17.84
CA PRO A 217 -3.97 6.07 17.21
C PRO A 217 -5.32 5.69 16.60
N SER A 218 -6.43 6.04 17.25
CA SER A 218 -7.78 5.73 16.75
C SER A 218 -8.23 6.59 15.56
N GLN A 219 -7.47 7.61 15.21
CA GLN A 219 -7.79 8.57 14.14
C GLN A 219 -6.79 8.55 13.00
N LYS A 220 -5.70 7.79 13.15
CA LYS A 220 -4.60 7.69 12.18
C LYS A 220 -4.65 6.38 11.41
N VAL A 221 -4.69 6.46 10.08
CA VAL A 221 -4.63 5.31 9.18
C VAL A 221 -3.19 4.83 9.04
N VAL A 222 -3.00 3.52 9.03
CA VAL A 222 -1.69 2.87 8.78
C VAL A 222 -1.70 2.03 7.51
N TYR A 223 -2.79 1.28 7.22
CA TYR A 223 -2.94 0.53 5.98
C TYR A 223 -4.23 0.90 5.25
N PHE A 224 -4.15 0.95 3.93
CA PHE A 224 -5.29 1.24 3.04
C PHE A 224 -5.10 0.56 1.68
N ASP A 225 -6.17 0.44 0.88
CA ASP A 225 -6.10 0.08 -0.54
C ASP A 225 -6.08 1.36 -1.39
N LEU A 226 -5.35 1.38 -2.51
CA LEU A 226 -5.41 2.50 -3.45
C LEU A 226 -6.78 2.67 -4.11
N PHE A 227 -7.62 1.65 -4.05
CA PHE A 227 -8.92 1.66 -4.71
C PHE A 227 -10.04 1.19 -3.78
N ASP A 228 -11.17 1.89 -3.84
CA ASP A 228 -12.45 1.35 -3.38
C ASP A 228 -12.92 0.31 -4.40
N ARG A 229 -12.80 -0.95 -4.04
CA ARG A 229 -13.18 -2.09 -4.89
C ARG A 229 -14.51 -2.71 -4.50
N HIS A 230 -15.08 -2.32 -3.36
CA HIS A 230 -16.20 -3.05 -2.76
C HIS A 230 -17.44 -2.21 -2.48
N VAL A 231 -17.28 -0.96 -2.06
CA VAL A 231 -18.39 -0.11 -1.60
C VAL A 231 -19.03 0.62 -2.76
N SER A 232 -18.23 1.24 -3.60
CA SER A 232 -18.72 1.94 -4.79
C SER A 232 -19.21 0.96 -5.87
N ARG A 233 -20.16 1.39 -6.69
CA ARG A 233 -20.69 0.55 -7.79
C ARG A 233 -19.61 0.17 -8.79
N ARG A 234 -18.61 1.01 -8.96
CA ARG A 234 -17.42 0.78 -9.77
C ARG A 234 -16.21 1.03 -8.90
N THR A 235 -15.13 0.30 -9.12
CA THR A 235 -13.84 0.57 -8.50
C THR A 235 -13.49 2.03 -8.69
N SER A 236 -13.08 2.72 -7.64
CA SER A 236 -12.71 4.13 -7.71
C SER A 236 -11.43 4.41 -6.91
N PHE A 237 -10.67 5.40 -7.35
CA PHE A 237 -9.44 5.80 -6.67
C PHE A 237 -9.76 6.28 -5.24
N TYR A 238 -8.92 5.90 -4.27
CA TYR A 238 -9.18 6.12 -2.84
C TYR A 238 -9.47 7.58 -2.48
N ALA A 239 -8.86 8.53 -3.19
CA ALA A 239 -8.95 9.96 -2.87
C ALA A 239 -10.22 10.64 -3.37
N TYR A 240 -11.04 9.98 -4.17
CA TYR A 240 -12.35 10.52 -4.52
C TYR A 240 -13.30 10.59 -3.33
N LEU A 241 -14.05 11.67 -3.23
CA LEU A 241 -14.99 11.90 -2.12
C LEU A 241 -16.10 10.84 -2.02
N THR A 242 -16.38 10.16 -3.12
CA THR A 242 -17.37 9.06 -3.19
C THR A 242 -16.82 7.72 -2.76
N SER A 243 -15.49 7.58 -2.69
CA SER A 243 -14.84 6.32 -2.32
C SER A 243 -15.04 6.00 -0.84
N ALA A 244 -15.18 4.71 -0.56
CA ALA A 244 -15.23 4.18 0.80
C ALA A 244 -14.57 2.81 0.84
N GLN A 245 -13.77 2.56 1.86
CA GLN A 245 -13.01 1.32 1.94
C GLN A 245 -12.66 0.95 3.38
N PRO A 246 -12.33 -0.32 3.65
CA PRO A 246 -11.76 -0.71 4.92
C PRO A 246 -10.37 -0.08 5.08
N LEU A 247 -10.09 0.42 6.27
CA LEU A 247 -8.83 1.04 6.65
C LEU A 247 -8.35 0.43 7.96
N VAL A 248 -7.07 0.17 8.10
CA VAL A 248 -6.44 -0.18 9.37
C VAL A 248 -5.96 1.09 10.05
N PHE A 249 -6.37 1.27 11.30
CA PHE A 249 -5.96 2.40 12.13
C PHE A 249 -4.81 2.03 13.05
N ALA A 250 -4.11 3.06 13.55
CA ALA A 250 -2.99 2.89 14.45
C ALA A 250 -3.37 2.36 15.85
N ASP A 251 -4.64 2.16 16.16
CA ASP A 251 -5.14 1.43 17.31
C ASP A 251 -5.44 -0.07 17.02
N GLY A 252 -5.07 -0.55 15.82
CA GLY A 252 -5.34 -1.92 15.36
C GLY A 252 -6.74 -2.15 14.83
N SER A 253 -7.65 -1.20 14.95
CA SER A 253 -9.03 -1.37 14.47
C SER A 253 -9.12 -1.31 12.95
N VAL A 254 -10.04 -2.11 12.37
CA VAL A 254 -10.41 -2.04 10.96
C VAL A 254 -11.79 -1.46 10.83
N ARG A 255 -11.91 -0.34 10.09
CA ARG A 255 -13.19 0.36 9.93
C ARG A 255 -13.38 0.76 8.47
N VAL A 256 -14.59 0.58 7.95
CA VAL A 256 -14.97 1.13 6.64
C VAL A 256 -15.25 2.62 6.81
N LYS A 257 -14.53 3.44 6.06
CA LYS A 257 -14.67 4.90 6.10
C LYS A 257 -14.83 5.46 4.69
N LYS A 258 -15.62 6.53 4.60
CA LYS A 258 -15.74 7.32 3.37
C LYS A 258 -14.60 8.33 3.31
N THR A 259 -13.99 8.48 2.16
CA THR A 259 -12.88 9.43 1.97
C THR A 259 -13.30 10.88 2.24
N ARG A 260 -14.53 11.27 1.93
CA ARG A 260 -15.05 12.61 2.22
C ARG A 260 -15.03 12.99 3.72
N ASP A 261 -15.04 11.99 4.61
CA ASP A 261 -15.06 12.20 6.06
C ASP A 261 -13.62 12.34 6.63
N SER A 262 -12.59 12.16 5.78
CA SER A 262 -11.20 12.34 6.17
C SER A 262 -10.74 13.78 5.99
N ASN A 263 -9.71 14.15 6.75
CA ASN A 263 -8.97 15.39 6.56
C ASN A 263 -8.29 15.42 5.18
N ARG A 264 -7.98 16.62 4.67
CA ARG A 264 -7.45 16.79 3.31
C ARG A 264 -6.03 16.29 3.13
N GLY A 265 -5.24 16.27 4.21
CA GLY A 265 -3.83 15.94 4.13
C GLY A 265 -2.98 17.11 3.60
N TRP A 266 -1.75 16.83 3.16
CA TRP A 266 -0.82 17.81 2.57
C TRP A 266 -0.59 17.52 1.09
N ASP A 267 0.01 18.48 0.37
CA ASP A 267 0.32 18.35 -1.04
C ASP A 267 1.60 17.53 -1.25
N PRO A 268 1.52 16.28 -1.75
CA PRO A 268 2.69 15.44 -1.97
C PRO A 268 3.59 15.91 -3.12
N LEU A 269 3.14 16.86 -3.93
CA LEU A 269 3.96 17.48 -4.99
C LEU A 269 4.80 18.65 -4.46
N ASN A 270 4.43 19.18 -3.29
CA ASN A 270 5.13 20.27 -2.64
C ASN A 270 5.31 20.02 -1.15
N PRO A 271 6.16 19.06 -0.76
CA PRO A 271 6.32 18.64 0.63
C PRO A 271 6.86 19.72 1.56
N SER A 272 7.53 20.74 1.03
CA SER A 272 7.99 21.90 1.81
C SER A 272 6.86 22.81 2.27
N SER A 273 5.67 22.73 1.64
CA SER A 273 4.51 23.56 1.94
C SER A 273 3.47 22.82 2.77
N MET A 274 3.75 22.59 4.04
CA MET A 274 2.82 21.89 4.96
C MET A 274 1.52 22.67 5.22
N SER A 275 1.46 23.95 4.87
CA SER A 275 0.26 24.78 5.02
C SER A 275 -0.61 24.83 3.76
N ALA A 276 -0.11 24.39 2.61
CA ALA A 276 -0.85 24.43 1.37
C ALA A 276 -2.08 23.53 1.39
N ALA A 277 -3.08 23.91 0.63
CA ALA A 277 -4.20 23.03 0.32
C ALA A 277 -3.66 21.80 -0.40
N THR A 278 -4.07 20.64 0.07
CA THR A 278 -3.56 19.39 -0.44
C THR A 278 -4.30 19.00 -1.69
N VAL A 279 -3.63 19.10 -2.81
CA VAL A 279 -4.13 18.71 -4.12
C VAL A 279 -3.00 18.04 -4.89
N TYR A 280 -3.28 16.92 -5.52
CA TYR A 280 -2.32 16.31 -6.43
C TYR A 280 -3.00 15.72 -7.65
N PHE A 281 -2.21 15.60 -8.70
CA PHE A 281 -2.63 14.94 -9.93
C PHE A 281 -2.26 13.47 -9.87
N TYR A 282 -3.07 12.63 -10.47
CA TYR A 282 -2.66 11.27 -10.77
C TYR A 282 -2.92 10.96 -12.24
N ARG A 283 -2.10 10.10 -12.78
CA ARG A 283 -2.23 9.66 -14.16
C ARG A 283 -2.93 8.32 -14.21
N VAL A 284 -3.85 8.18 -15.15
CA VAL A 284 -4.45 6.90 -15.50
C VAL A 284 -3.38 5.96 -16.03
N MET A 285 -3.28 4.78 -15.45
CA MET A 285 -2.44 3.70 -15.95
C MET A 285 -3.33 2.55 -16.40
N GLN A 286 -2.88 1.80 -17.40
CA GLN A 286 -3.68 0.73 -18.02
C GLN A 286 -4.09 -0.40 -17.07
N PHE A 287 -3.40 -0.52 -15.93
CA PHE A 287 -3.69 -1.51 -14.88
C PHE A 287 -4.69 -1.05 -13.83
N ASP A 288 -5.01 0.24 -13.81
CA ASP A 288 -5.92 0.79 -12.84
C ASP A 288 -7.32 0.76 -13.43
N ASP A 289 -8.14 -0.15 -12.99
CA ASP A 289 -9.51 -0.30 -13.40
C ASP A 289 -10.45 0.15 -12.26
N PRO A 290 -11.37 1.05 -12.54
CA PRO A 290 -11.58 1.78 -13.79
C PRO A 290 -10.59 2.93 -13.94
N ALA A 291 -10.29 3.25 -15.19
CA ALA A 291 -9.63 4.50 -15.49
C ALA A 291 -10.38 5.66 -14.81
N PRO A 292 -9.69 6.53 -14.06
CA PRO A 292 -10.30 7.74 -13.55
C PRO A 292 -10.92 8.53 -14.70
N LYS A 293 -11.92 9.34 -14.38
CA LYS A 293 -12.57 10.17 -15.40
C LYS A 293 -11.52 11.02 -16.10
N SER A 294 -11.43 10.88 -17.41
CA SER A 294 -10.56 11.68 -18.23
C SER A 294 -10.99 13.15 -18.19
N GLY A 295 -10.10 14.05 -17.89
CA GLY A 295 -10.32 15.48 -17.95
C GLY A 295 -9.06 16.24 -18.29
N THR A 296 -7.90 15.70 -17.90
CA THR A 296 -6.60 16.32 -18.15
C THR A 296 -5.58 15.26 -18.56
N ALA A 297 -4.48 15.67 -19.17
CA ALA A 297 -3.37 14.77 -19.54
C ALA A 297 -2.73 14.08 -18.32
N PHE A 298 -3.05 14.50 -17.10
CA PHE A 298 -2.48 14.00 -15.84
C PHE A 298 -3.50 13.34 -14.91
N GLY A 299 -4.75 13.13 -15.36
CA GLY A 299 -5.83 12.61 -14.52
C GLY A 299 -6.59 13.70 -13.77
N ASP A 300 -7.32 13.30 -12.72
CA ASP A 300 -8.12 14.23 -11.92
C ASP A 300 -7.28 14.83 -10.77
N VAL A 301 -7.65 16.04 -10.37
CA VAL A 301 -7.08 16.70 -9.20
C VAL A 301 -7.86 16.27 -7.97
N VAL A 302 -7.18 15.72 -7.00
CA VAL A 302 -7.76 15.23 -5.74
C VAL A 302 -6.89 15.58 -4.54
N ASP A 303 -7.47 15.62 -3.35
CA ASP A 303 -6.72 15.79 -2.11
C ASP A 303 -5.95 14.52 -1.73
N GLY A 304 -4.83 14.68 -1.04
CA GLY A 304 -3.96 13.57 -0.62
C GLY A 304 -4.55 12.67 0.46
N ARG A 305 -5.47 13.20 1.26
CA ARG A 305 -6.19 12.48 2.30
C ARG A 305 -5.27 11.71 3.26
N TYR A 306 -5.73 10.61 3.82
CA TYR A 306 -5.02 9.78 4.80
C TYR A 306 -3.74 9.10 4.28
N ARG A 307 -3.51 9.04 2.97
CA ARG A 307 -2.22 8.61 2.41
C ARG A 307 -1.13 9.65 2.68
N TRP A 308 -1.50 10.92 2.66
CA TRP A 308 -0.62 12.07 2.79
C TRP A 308 -1.01 12.91 4.01
N THR A 309 -1.01 12.28 5.19
CA THR A 309 -1.40 12.92 6.44
C THR A 309 -0.50 14.10 6.77
N ARG A 310 -1.09 15.26 7.00
CA ARG A 310 -0.37 16.41 7.54
C ARG A 310 0.16 16.05 8.94
N TRP A 311 1.41 16.38 9.22
CA TRP A 311 2.13 16.06 10.45
C TRP A 311 2.44 14.55 10.65
N GLY A 312 2.40 13.76 9.58
CA GLY A 312 2.84 12.38 9.57
C GLY A 312 2.13 11.49 10.58
N VAL A 313 2.87 10.77 11.41
CA VAL A 313 2.29 9.86 12.43
C VAL A 313 1.58 10.60 13.56
N ARG A 314 1.88 11.88 13.79
CA ARG A 314 1.22 12.73 14.79
C ARG A 314 -0.02 13.44 14.26
N GLY A 315 -0.35 13.25 12.99
CA GLY A 315 -1.53 13.84 12.35
C GLY A 315 -2.81 13.07 12.59
N VAL A 316 -3.92 13.69 12.18
CA VAL A 316 -5.28 13.16 12.31
C VAL A 316 -5.86 12.97 10.92
N ASP A 317 -6.32 11.75 10.62
CA ASP A 317 -6.97 11.43 9.34
C ASP A 317 -8.51 11.49 9.43
N PHE A 318 -9.07 11.05 10.57
CA PHE A 318 -10.52 10.99 10.81
C PHE A 318 -10.90 11.38 12.23
N GLY A 319 -12.09 11.94 12.40
CA GLY A 319 -12.71 12.13 13.72
C GLY A 319 -12.20 13.33 14.52
N GLY A 320 -11.41 14.20 13.91
CA GLY A 320 -10.91 15.42 14.52
C GLY A 320 -10.43 16.41 13.47
N ALA A 321 -10.15 17.64 13.89
CA ALA A 321 -9.51 18.63 13.04
C ALA A 321 -8.01 18.30 12.89
N GLU A 322 -7.44 18.60 11.73
CA GLU A 322 -5.98 18.55 11.57
C GLU A 322 -5.31 19.50 12.57
N PRO A 323 -4.23 19.09 13.25
CA PRO A 323 -3.49 19.98 14.12
C PRO A 323 -3.00 21.21 13.35
N VAL A 324 -3.26 22.41 13.88
CA VAL A 324 -2.82 23.68 13.26
C VAL A 324 -1.34 23.90 13.48
N ARG A 325 -0.80 23.36 14.59
CA ARG A 325 0.62 23.40 14.92
C ARG A 325 1.12 22.00 15.23
N ARG A 326 2.41 21.78 15.03
CA ARG A 326 3.08 20.54 15.41
C ARG A 326 2.96 20.38 16.92
N PRO A 327 2.43 19.25 17.42
CA PRO A 327 2.38 18.97 18.85
C PRO A 327 3.78 18.85 19.45
#